data_d7def7352b4605738984b9b3a8c7c915
#
_entry.id   d7def7352b4605738984b9b3a8c7c915
#
_cell.length_a   1.000
_cell.length_b   1.000
_cell.length_c   1.000
_cell.angle_alpha   90.00
_cell.angle_beta   90.00
_cell.angle_gamma   90.00
#
_symmetry.space_group_name_H-M   'P 1'
#
loop_
_entity.id
_entity.type
_entity.pdbx_description
1 polymer ?
#
loop_
_entity_poly.entity_id
_entity_poly.type
_entity_poly.pdbx_seq_one_letter_code
_entity_poly.pdbx_strand_id
1 'polypeptide(L)'
;MARPKPQTQATVRRIGSAHEWLERLGAVAVLAVIAGLFLTVRAAPAPAATQGFASTDFRLDAPSAAISARNGRITANVATADALEVLGASQIDASAAAAAMREAAPIRGARVRPGSPFIAYFDDNGPGGIPVLSGVSIRLDPKTTLAATRREDGSYFASVLSAKTSVALHRISGEISTTLTDAIHDEGGTRAHAETFASLFPEDSKLAQGGRKGERFDIVIEMIADERGNFLEAGDLLFAAFNGEKTAGSWYRFTPEDTGVPEFFNRNGAAGDEFLVRDPVRGGEISSGFGNRIHPITGDMLLHAGVDFRARTGTPIRAAGSGLITDMKYGEGYGWFVRIQHDRGFETVYAHMSAFAEGLTPGRTVMRGDTIGYVGSTGSSTGAHLHYEVLRNGAYVNPMTLELPTGRDLSRNASAFNAFKVQRDVIDKLRGAYPAMSAAGTTQTAATRPGSR
;
A
#
# COMPACT_ATOMS: atom_id res chain seq x y z
N MET A 1 42.51 58.96 34.95
CA MET A 1 42.74 58.14 33.75
C MET A 1 42.67 56.68 34.13
N ALA A 2 41.54 56.06 33.95
CA ALA A 2 41.33 54.62 34.25
C ALA A 2 41.06 53.88 32.94
N ARG A 3 41.83 52.83 32.65
CA ARG A 3 41.67 51.96 31.47
C ARG A 3 40.48 51.04 31.68
N PRO A 4 39.65 50.75 30.65
CA PRO A 4 38.57 49.77 30.75
C PRO A 4 39.10 48.34 30.61
N LYS A 5 38.46 47.42 31.32
CA LYS A 5 38.67 45.96 31.28
C LYS A 5 38.09 45.38 29.99
N PRO A 6 38.67 44.30 29.44
CA PRO A 6 38.13 43.61 28.27
C PRO A 6 36.86 42.79 28.62
N GLN A 7 35.85 42.94 27.77
CA GLN A 7 34.63 42.12 27.81
C GLN A 7 34.91 40.76 27.19
N THR A 8 34.61 39.70 27.95
CA THR A 8 34.64 38.30 27.50
C THR A 8 33.40 38.04 26.65
N GLN A 9 33.58 37.83 25.37
CA GLN A 9 32.50 37.34 24.49
C GLN A 9 32.24 35.86 24.74
N ALA A 10 31.04 35.55 25.25
CA ALA A 10 30.55 34.19 25.36
C ALA A 10 30.10 33.69 23.98
N THR A 11 30.81 32.69 23.47
CA THR A 11 30.44 32.00 22.24
C THR A 11 29.24 31.10 22.51
N VAL A 12 28.04 31.51 22.08
CA VAL A 12 26.84 30.68 22.11
C VAL A 12 26.97 29.65 20.99
N ARG A 13 27.28 28.41 21.34
CA ARG A 13 27.11 27.27 20.42
C ARG A 13 25.61 27.07 20.17
N ARG A 14 25.15 27.34 18.96
CA ARG A 14 23.84 26.94 18.47
C ARG A 14 23.76 25.41 18.52
N ILE A 15 22.84 24.87 19.30
CA ILE A 15 22.43 23.48 19.28
C ILE A 15 21.62 23.33 18.00
N GLY A 16 22.05 22.43 17.09
CA GLY A 16 21.35 22.12 15.85
C GLY A 16 19.91 21.69 16.12
N SER A 17 19.02 22.06 15.23
CA SER A 17 17.59 21.80 15.34
C SER A 17 17.30 20.27 15.33
N ALA A 18 16.24 19.85 15.99
CA ALA A 18 15.78 18.46 16.04
C ALA A 18 15.58 17.84 14.63
N HIS A 19 15.46 18.66 13.60
CA HIS A 19 15.34 18.26 12.19
C HIS A 19 16.61 17.59 11.65
N GLU A 20 17.81 18.10 11.99
CA GLU A 20 19.07 17.49 11.53
C GLU A 20 19.35 16.10 12.13
N TRP A 21 18.80 15.81 13.31
CA TRP A 21 18.90 14.49 13.93
C TRP A 21 17.97 13.45 13.29
N LEU A 22 16.80 13.87 12.83
CA LEU A 22 15.85 13.01 12.14
C LEU A 22 16.33 12.61 10.73
N GLU A 23 17.01 13.50 10.01
CA GLU A 23 17.59 13.20 8.71
C GLU A 23 18.74 12.18 8.80
N ARG A 24 19.57 12.25 9.85
CA ARG A 24 20.65 11.28 10.07
C ARG A 24 20.15 9.89 10.48
N LEU A 25 19.02 9.81 11.17
CA LEU A 25 18.40 8.54 11.55
C LEU A 25 17.67 7.88 10.38
N GLY A 26 17.09 8.64 9.44
CA GLY A 26 16.47 8.12 8.24
C GLY A 26 17.47 7.43 7.30
N ALA A 27 18.62 8.05 7.05
CA ALA A 27 19.68 7.48 6.21
C ALA A 27 20.32 6.22 6.81
N VAL A 28 20.46 6.17 8.14
CA VAL A 28 21.01 4.99 8.86
C VAL A 28 20.00 3.83 8.86
N ALA A 29 18.69 4.10 8.91
CA ALA A 29 17.67 3.06 8.89
C ALA A 29 17.60 2.36 7.52
N VAL A 30 17.74 3.10 6.41
CA VAL A 30 17.78 2.52 5.05
C VAL A 30 19.06 1.70 4.83
N LEU A 31 20.20 2.16 5.33
CA LEU A 31 21.46 1.41 5.28
C LEU A 31 21.47 0.18 6.19
N ALA A 32 20.78 0.22 7.34
CA ALA A 32 20.68 -0.93 8.24
C ALA A 32 19.79 -2.04 7.66
N VAL A 33 18.73 -1.70 6.92
CA VAL A 33 17.90 -2.68 6.20
C VAL A 33 18.72 -3.35 5.09
N ILE A 34 19.56 -2.59 4.38
CA ILE A 34 20.43 -3.14 3.32
C ILE A 34 21.59 -3.96 3.92
N ALA A 35 22.18 -3.54 5.04
CA ALA A 35 23.28 -4.26 5.69
C ALA A 35 22.81 -5.52 6.44
N GLY A 36 21.60 -5.51 7.02
CA GLY A 36 20.98 -6.70 7.62
C GLY A 36 20.64 -7.79 6.62
N LEU A 37 20.40 -7.43 5.34
CA LEU A 37 20.10 -8.37 4.25
C LEU A 37 21.29 -9.23 3.84
N PHE A 38 22.53 -8.82 4.15
CA PHE A 38 23.72 -9.57 3.74
C PHE A 38 24.03 -10.80 4.61
N LEU A 39 23.36 -11.00 5.75
CA LEU A 39 23.72 -12.06 6.70
C LEU A 39 22.78 -13.27 6.74
N THR A 40 21.66 -13.28 6.03
CA THR A 40 20.73 -14.42 6.04
C THR A 40 20.07 -14.70 4.68
N VAL A 41 20.83 -14.89 3.63
CA VAL A 41 20.32 -15.60 2.44
C VAL A 41 20.35 -17.10 2.72
N ARG A 42 19.47 -17.58 3.59
CA ARG A 42 19.03 -18.95 3.59
C ARG A 42 17.81 -19.03 2.70
N ALA A 43 17.84 -19.90 1.69
CA ALA A 43 16.67 -20.23 0.91
C ALA A 43 15.53 -20.58 1.88
N ALA A 44 14.49 -19.77 1.92
CA ALA A 44 13.27 -20.14 2.61
C ALA A 44 12.66 -21.33 1.84
N PRO A 45 12.26 -22.41 2.52
CA PRO A 45 11.48 -23.46 1.86
C PRO A 45 10.20 -22.84 1.33
N ALA A 46 9.76 -23.29 0.15
CA ALA A 46 8.48 -22.92 -0.43
C ALA A 46 7.38 -23.05 0.64
N PRO A 47 6.47 -22.09 0.77
CA PRO A 47 5.38 -22.20 1.73
C PRO A 47 4.55 -23.44 1.37
N ALA A 48 4.50 -24.38 2.30
CA ALA A 48 3.59 -25.50 2.20
C ALA A 48 2.17 -24.95 2.14
N ALA A 49 1.40 -25.41 1.18
CA ALA A 49 0.02 -25.03 0.96
C ALA A 49 -0.76 -24.99 2.26
N THR A 50 -1.44 -23.88 2.48
CA THR A 50 -2.58 -23.66 3.41
C THR A 50 -2.65 -24.60 4.60
N GLN A 51 -1.80 -24.38 5.59
CA GLN A 51 -2.11 -24.80 6.95
C GLN A 51 -2.61 -23.58 7.73
N GLY A 52 -3.71 -23.81 8.44
CA GLY A 52 -4.49 -22.81 9.14
C GLY A 52 -3.68 -21.80 9.93
N PHE A 53 -4.19 -20.59 9.97
CA PHE A 53 -3.69 -19.43 10.67
C PHE A 53 -3.08 -19.81 12.02
N ALA A 54 -1.75 -19.78 12.12
CA ALA A 54 -1.09 -19.86 13.40
C ALA A 54 -1.51 -18.65 14.22
N SER A 55 -2.31 -18.86 15.24
CA SER A 55 -2.64 -17.87 16.25
C SER A 55 -1.32 -17.33 16.80
N THR A 56 -1.17 -16.01 16.74
CA THR A 56 -0.14 -15.33 17.56
C THR A 56 -0.56 -15.59 19.00
N ASP A 57 -0.02 -16.63 19.61
CA ASP A 57 -0.26 -16.93 21.01
C ASP A 57 0.26 -15.75 21.85
N PHE A 58 -0.65 -14.90 22.26
CA PHE A 58 -0.42 -14.02 23.39
C PHE A 58 -0.32 -14.93 24.61
N ARG A 59 0.90 -15.35 24.95
CA ARG A 59 1.15 -16.00 26.22
C ARG A 59 1.05 -14.95 27.29
N LEU A 60 -0.08 -14.91 27.99
CA LEU A 60 -0.10 -14.42 29.34
C LEU A 60 0.91 -15.28 30.12
N ASP A 61 1.94 -14.65 30.69
CA ASP A 61 2.84 -15.30 31.62
C ASP A 61 2.05 -15.67 32.90
N ALA A 62 1.34 -16.76 32.84
CA ALA A 62 0.73 -17.38 34.00
C ALA A 62 0.77 -18.90 33.83
N PRO A 63 1.38 -19.62 34.74
CA PRO A 63 1.30 -21.06 34.78
C PRO A 63 -0.04 -21.46 35.38
N SER A 64 -1.07 -21.59 34.58
CA SER A 64 -2.32 -22.18 35.06
C SER A 64 -3.00 -22.90 33.93
N ALA A 65 -3.20 -24.19 34.12
CA ALA A 65 -3.87 -25.12 33.22
C ALA A 65 -5.39 -24.89 33.06
N ALA A 66 -5.89 -23.70 33.32
CA ALA A 66 -7.30 -23.38 33.43
C ALA A 66 -7.76 -22.23 32.53
N ILE A 67 -6.97 -21.78 31.55
CA ILE A 67 -7.42 -20.74 30.60
C ILE A 67 -7.98 -21.40 29.34
N SER A 68 -9.27 -21.19 29.07
CA SER A 68 -9.92 -21.57 27.82
C SER A 68 -9.98 -20.37 26.84
N ALA A 69 -9.83 -20.66 25.54
CA ALA A 69 -9.92 -19.67 24.47
C ALA A 69 -11.14 -19.92 23.61
N ARG A 70 -11.95 -18.89 23.37
CA ARG A 70 -13.16 -18.94 22.55
C ARG A 70 -13.04 -17.97 21.40
N ASN A 71 -13.24 -18.45 20.18
CA ASN A 71 -13.10 -17.67 18.95
C ASN A 71 -14.45 -17.05 18.55
N GLY A 72 -14.42 -15.79 18.12
CA GLY A 72 -15.56 -15.06 17.60
C GLY A 72 -15.23 -14.19 16.39
N ARG A 73 -16.25 -13.58 15.80
CA ARG A 73 -16.12 -12.55 14.76
C ARG A 73 -17.00 -11.35 15.12
N ILE A 74 -16.49 -10.15 14.95
CA ILE A 74 -17.28 -8.93 15.09
C ILE A 74 -18.21 -8.81 13.89
N THR A 75 -19.51 -8.71 14.13
CA THR A 75 -20.51 -8.52 13.06
C THR A 75 -20.90 -7.04 12.91
N ALA A 76 -21.42 -6.66 11.75
CA ALA A 76 -21.62 -5.25 11.36
C ALA A 76 -22.56 -4.46 12.32
N ASN A 77 -23.45 -5.14 13.02
CA ASN A 77 -24.48 -4.52 13.86
C ASN A 77 -24.45 -4.95 15.33
N VAL A 78 -23.35 -5.62 15.75
CA VAL A 78 -23.20 -6.15 17.12
C VAL A 78 -22.09 -5.38 17.81
N ALA A 79 -22.37 -4.83 18.96
CA ALA A 79 -21.33 -4.19 19.77
C ALA A 79 -20.32 -5.26 20.25
N THR A 80 -19.06 -4.85 20.47
CA THR A 80 -18.00 -5.75 20.95
C THR A 80 -18.40 -6.42 22.26
N ALA A 81 -19.12 -5.72 23.15
CA ALA A 81 -19.63 -6.29 24.40
C ALA A 81 -20.59 -7.45 24.16
N ASP A 82 -21.59 -7.26 23.28
CA ASP A 82 -22.57 -8.31 22.98
C ASP A 82 -21.90 -9.56 22.38
N ALA A 83 -20.89 -9.36 21.52
CA ALA A 83 -20.12 -10.45 20.95
C ALA A 83 -19.35 -11.26 22.03
N LEU A 84 -18.86 -10.59 23.08
CA LEU A 84 -18.21 -11.24 24.21
C LEU A 84 -19.21 -12.00 25.11
N GLU A 85 -20.41 -11.42 25.32
CA GLU A 85 -21.47 -12.08 26.06
C GLU A 85 -21.93 -13.38 25.38
N VAL A 86 -22.06 -13.39 24.06
CA VAL A 86 -22.35 -14.60 23.26
C VAL A 86 -21.32 -15.71 23.50
N LEU A 87 -20.06 -15.33 23.75
CA LEU A 87 -18.99 -16.28 24.07
C LEU A 87 -18.98 -16.68 25.55
N GLY A 88 -19.86 -16.13 26.40
CA GLY A 88 -20.01 -16.48 27.80
C GLY A 88 -19.35 -15.52 28.80
N ALA A 89 -18.98 -14.32 28.37
CA ALA A 89 -18.56 -13.28 29.31
C ALA A 89 -19.76 -12.73 30.11
N SER A 90 -19.54 -12.33 31.36
CA SER A 90 -20.55 -11.58 32.09
C SER A 90 -20.77 -10.22 31.43
N GLN A 91 -21.99 -9.66 31.51
CA GLN A 91 -22.30 -8.33 30.98
C GLN A 91 -21.35 -7.25 31.53
N ILE A 92 -20.96 -7.37 32.79
CA ILE A 92 -20.05 -6.43 33.44
C ILE A 92 -18.66 -6.53 32.79
N ASP A 93 -18.09 -7.72 32.70
CA ASP A 93 -16.78 -7.93 32.11
C ASP A 93 -16.74 -7.58 30.62
N ALA A 94 -17.76 -7.98 29.87
CA ALA A 94 -17.90 -7.66 28.46
C ALA A 94 -17.94 -6.15 28.19
N SER A 95 -18.75 -5.44 28.97
CA SER A 95 -18.87 -3.97 28.88
C SER A 95 -17.57 -3.26 29.27
N ALA A 96 -16.91 -3.70 30.36
CA ALA A 96 -15.66 -3.13 30.82
C ALA A 96 -14.50 -3.36 29.84
N ALA A 97 -14.37 -4.58 29.32
CA ALA A 97 -13.36 -4.91 28.30
C ALA A 97 -13.59 -4.10 27.01
N ALA A 98 -14.84 -4.01 26.55
CA ALA A 98 -15.19 -3.23 25.36
C ALA A 98 -14.96 -1.72 25.55
N ALA A 99 -15.19 -1.19 26.75
CA ALA A 99 -14.90 0.21 27.07
C ALA A 99 -13.38 0.48 27.03
N ALA A 100 -12.57 -0.35 27.69
CA ALA A 100 -11.11 -0.24 27.66
C ALA A 100 -10.57 -0.30 26.23
N MET A 101 -11.09 -1.22 25.39
CA MET A 101 -10.67 -1.32 23.99
C MET A 101 -11.07 -0.09 23.16
N ARG A 102 -12.23 0.51 23.40
CA ARG A 102 -12.63 1.78 22.72
C ARG A 102 -11.71 2.92 23.10
N GLU A 103 -11.29 3.01 24.34
CA GLU A 103 -10.36 4.03 24.83
C GLU A 103 -8.97 3.87 24.21
N ALA A 104 -8.47 2.64 24.09
CA ALA A 104 -7.17 2.36 23.49
C ALA A 104 -7.13 2.52 21.96
N ALA A 105 -8.23 2.28 21.27
CA ALA A 105 -8.29 2.28 19.80
C ALA A 105 -7.98 3.64 19.14
N PRO A 106 -8.45 4.82 19.64
CA PRO A 106 -8.17 6.11 18.98
C PRO A 106 -6.70 6.52 19.01
N ILE A 107 -5.92 6.06 19.99
CA ILE A 107 -4.53 6.49 20.21
C ILE A 107 -3.62 6.16 19.01
N ARG A 108 -3.98 5.18 18.16
CA ARG A 108 -3.18 4.76 17.00
C ARG A 108 -3.99 4.61 15.70
N GLY A 109 -5.19 5.20 15.63
CA GLY A 109 -6.05 5.05 14.44
C GLY A 109 -6.61 3.63 14.25
N ALA A 110 -6.49 2.78 15.26
CA ALA A 110 -6.96 1.40 15.22
C ALA A 110 -8.49 1.36 15.19
N ARG A 111 -9.07 0.75 14.15
CA ARG A 111 -10.52 0.58 14.02
C ARG A 111 -10.87 -0.89 13.95
N VAL A 112 -11.71 -1.34 14.87
CA VAL A 112 -12.32 -2.67 14.77
C VAL A 112 -13.34 -2.64 13.61
N ARG A 113 -13.15 -3.52 12.64
CA ARG A 113 -14.03 -3.63 11.46
C ARG A 113 -15.02 -4.78 11.63
N PRO A 114 -16.20 -4.71 11.03
CA PRO A 114 -17.04 -5.88 10.86
C PRO A 114 -16.25 -7.00 10.16
N GLY A 115 -16.41 -8.23 10.65
CA GLY A 115 -15.66 -9.38 10.16
C GLY A 115 -14.33 -9.64 10.90
N SER A 116 -13.81 -8.68 11.69
CA SER A 116 -12.57 -8.89 12.46
C SER A 116 -12.66 -10.11 13.35
N PRO A 117 -11.72 -11.07 13.25
CA PRO A 117 -11.66 -12.20 14.17
C PRO A 117 -11.18 -11.72 15.55
N PHE A 118 -11.75 -12.32 16.58
CA PHE A 118 -11.28 -12.07 17.95
C PHE A 118 -11.24 -13.37 18.76
N ILE A 119 -10.43 -13.36 19.81
CA ILE A 119 -10.30 -14.45 20.77
C ILE A 119 -10.60 -13.88 22.15
N ALA A 120 -11.53 -14.51 22.86
CA ALA A 120 -11.79 -14.25 24.26
C ALA A 120 -11.17 -15.37 25.11
N TYR A 121 -10.42 -14.98 26.13
CA TYR A 121 -9.75 -15.89 27.06
C TYR A 121 -10.49 -15.89 28.38
N PHE A 122 -10.77 -17.07 28.92
CA PHE A 122 -11.51 -17.24 30.17
C PHE A 122 -10.65 -17.98 31.18
N ASP A 123 -10.64 -17.52 32.41
CA ASP A 123 -10.16 -18.28 33.55
C ASP A 123 -11.30 -19.18 34.03
N ASP A 124 -11.15 -20.48 33.81
CA ASP A 124 -12.18 -21.48 34.16
C ASP A 124 -12.24 -21.77 35.68
N ASN A 125 -11.28 -21.26 36.47
CA ASN A 125 -11.25 -21.32 37.93
C ASN A 125 -11.90 -20.12 38.63
N GLY A 126 -12.78 -19.40 37.94
CA GLY A 126 -13.47 -18.26 38.52
C GLY A 126 -14.31 -18.61 39.77
N PRO A 127 -14.74 -17.60 40.55
CA PRO A 127 -15.55 -17.80 41.74
C PRO A 127 -16.79 -18.66 41.48
N GLY A 128 -16.98 -19.72 42.26
CA GLY A 128 -18.08 -20.64 42.13
C GLY A 128 -17.98 -21.56 40.90
N GLY A 129 -16.81 -21.69 40.25
CA GLY A 129 -16.60 -22.48 39.04
C GLY A 129 -17.18 -21.84 37.77
N ILE A 130 -17.48 -20.55 37.81
CA ILE A 130 -17.96 -19.79 36.65
C ILE A 130 -16.77 -19.22 35.92
N PRO A 131 -16.58 -19.46 34.58
CA PRO A 131 -15.50 -18.89 33.84
C PRO A 131 -15.56 -17.35 33.84
N VAL A 132 -14.42 -16.69 34.11
CA VAL A 132 -14.28 -15.26 34.15
C VAL A 132 -13.46 -14.78 32.94
N LEU A 133 -13.93 -13.76 32.24
CA LEU A 133 -13.19 -13.18 31.12
C LEU A 133 -11.85 -12.61 31.62
N SER A 134 -10.74 -13.23 31.23
CA SER A 134 -9.38 -12.83 31.61
C SER A 134 -8.73 -11.94 30.57
N GLY A 135 -9.15 -12.03 29.31
CA GLY A 135 -8.61 -11.19 28.25
C GLY A 135 -9.35 -11.31 26.91
N VAL A 136 -9.09 -10.37 26.05
CA VAL A 136 -9.61 -10.34 24.67
C VAL A 136 -8.51 -9.90 23.74
N SER A 137 -8.37 -10.53 22.58
CA SER A 137 -7.51 -10.06 21.50
C SER A 137 -8.29 -9.97 20.20
N ILE A 138 -8.25 -8.81 19.55
CA ILE A 138 -8.88 -8.53 18.25
C ILE A 138 -7.77 -8.23 17.25
N ARG A 139 -7.64 -9.03 16.21
CA ARG A 139 -6.72 -8.73 15.12
C ARG A 139 -7.33 -7.65 14.23
N LEU A 140 -6.70 -6.47 14.18
CA LEU A 140 -7.14 -5.32 13.40
C LEU A 140 -6.63 -5.39 11.95
N ASP A 141 -5.40 -5.84 11.79
CA ASP A 141 -4.70 -6.13 10.54
C ASP A 141 -3.59 -7.17 10.79
N PRO A 142 -2.86 -7.64 9.75
CA PRO A 142 -1.82 -8.64 9.94
C PRO A 142 -0.72 -8.30 10.96
N LYS A 143 -0.48 -7.01 11.20
CA LYS A 143 0.57 -6.51 12.09
C LYS A 143 0.08 -6.00 13.43
N THR A 144 -1.23 -5.72 13.55
CA THR A 144 -1.77 -4.97 14.68
C THR A 144 -2.87 -5.76 15.39
N THR A 145 -2.72 -5.92 16.69
CA THR A 145 -3.70 -6.55 17.58
C THR A 145 -4.10 -5.57 18.68
N LEU A 146 -5.42 -5.38 18.85
CA LEU A 146 -5.97 -4.70 20.01
C LEU A 146 -6.21 -5.76 21.09
N ALA A 147 -5.53 -5.65 22.22
CA ALA A 147 -5.65 -6.59 23.34
C ALA A 147 -6.16 -5.88 24.60
N ALA A 148 -7.09 -6.54 25.30
CA ALA A 148 -7.52 -6.13 26.64
C ALA A 148 -7.23 -7.26 27.61
N THR A 149 -6.73 -6.94 28.80
CA THR A 149 -6.41 -7.89 29.87
C THR A 149 -7.06 -7.45 31.16
N ARG A 150 -7.64 -8.39 31.90
CA ARG A 150 -8.23 -8.17 33.21
C ARG A 150 -7.12 -7.98 34.25
N ARG A 151 -7.25 -6.96 35.10
CA ARG A 151 -6.38 -6.71 36.24
C ARG A 151 -6.88 -7.43 37.49
N GLU A 152 -6.05 -7.49 38.54
CA GLU A 152 -6.42 -8.09 39.81
C GLU A 152 -7.63 -7.42 40.47
N ASP A 153 -7.80 -6.12 40.27
CA ASP A 153 -8.92 -5.32 40.79
C ASP A 153 -10.24 -5.53 39.96
N GLY A 154 -10.19 -6.37 38.93
CA GLY A 154 -11.31 -6.65 38.06
C GLY A 154 -11.51 -5.64 36.91
N SER A 155 -10.75 -4.56 36.87
CA SER A 155 -10.75 -3.64 35.73
C SER A 155 -10.04 -4.21 34.51
N TYR A 156 -10.22 -3.59 33.34
CA TYR A 156 -9.53 -3.98 32.12
C TYR A 156 -8.59 -2.89 31.67
N PHE A 157 -7.41 -3.31 31.25
CA PHE A 157 -6.45 -2.46 30.54
C PHE A 157 -6.34 -2.95 29.09
N ALA A 158 -6.46 -2.01 28.15
CA ALA A 158 -6.30 -2.35 26.74
C ALA A 158 -5.14 -1.57 26.12
N SER A 159 -4.50 -2.21 25.15
CA SER A 159 -3.41 -1.64 24.36
C SER A 159 -3.43 -2.14 22.94
N VAL A 160 -2.88 -1.34 22.03
CA VAL A 160 -2.62 -1.74 20.65
C VAL A 160 -1.20 -2.29 20.57
N LEU A 161 -1.10 -3.58 20.28
CA LEU A 161 0.14 -4.31 20.10
C LEU A 161 0.48 -4.34 18.61
N SER A 162 1.70 -3.94 18.27
CA SER A 162 2.22 -4.08 16.90
C SER A 162 3.29 -5.15 16.89
N ALA A 163 3.14 -6.11 15.98
CA ALA A 163 4.18 -7.12 15.76
C ALA A 163 5.45 -6.43 15.25
N LYS A 164 6.61 -6.82 15.78
CA LYS A 164 7.87 -6.50 15.12
C LYS A 164 7.93 -7.31 13.83
N THR A 165 8.24 -6.63 12.74
CA THR A 165 8.22 -7.22 11.42
C THR A 165 9.59 -7.15 10.77
N SER A 166 9.89 -8.13 9.94
CA SER A 166 11.01 -8.13 9.00
C SER A 166 10.47 -8.09 7.58
N VAL A 167 11.24 -7.50 6.67
CA VAL A 167 10.92 -7.45 5.24
C VAL A 167 11.93 -8.32 4.51
N ALA A 168 11.45 -9.27 3.73
CA ALA A 168 12.26 -10.07 2.82
C ALA A 168 11.83 -9.79 1.38
N LEU A 169 12.75 -9.93 0.43
CA LEU A 169 12.43 -9.82 -0.99
C LEU A 169 12.06 -11.21 -1.52
N HIS A 170 10.93 -11.27 -2.21
CA HIS A 170 10.43 -12.49 -2.84
C HIS A 170 10.28 -12.29 -4.35
N ARG A 171 10.84 -13.21 -5.13
CA ARG A 171 10.76 -13.20 -6.58
C ARG A 171 9.71 -14.18 -7.06
N ILE A 172 8.82 -13.73 -7.92
CA ILE A 172 7.83 -14.53 -8.61
C ILE A 172 8.08 -14.40 -10.11
N SER A 173 8.27 -15.51 -10.81
CA SER A 173 8.51 -15.47 -12.25
C SER A 173 8.00 -16.73 -12.94
N GLY A 174 7.41 -16.55 -14.13
CA GLY A 174 6.84 -17.67 -14.87
C GLY A 174 6.22 -17.28 -16.19
N GLU A 175 5.43 -18.19 -16.70
CA GLU A 175 4.56 -18.00 -17.87
C GLU A 175 3.11 -17.86 -17.43
N ILE A 176 2.36 -17.00 -18.11
CA ILE A 176 0.91 -16.89 -17.93
C ILE A 176 0.26 -18.14 -18.50
N SER A 177 -0.28 -18.99 -17.63
CA SER A 177 -0.98 -20.22 -18.01
C SER A 177 -2.49 -20.03 -18.14
N THR A 178 -3.08 -19.26 -17.21
CA THR A 178 -4.50 -18.91 -17.10
C THR A 178 -4.65 -17.40 -17.18
N THR A 179 -4.45 -16.71 -16.07
CA THR A 179 -4.36 -15.25 -16.03
C THR A 179 -3.11 -14.80 -15.29
N LEU A 180 -2.65 -13.57 -15.55
CA LEU A 180 -1.56 -12.95 -14.80
C LEU A 180 -1.87 -12.90 -13.31
N THR A 181 -3.12 -12.58 -12.95
CA THR A 181 -3.56 -12.51 -11.55
C THR A 181 -3.43 -13.85 -10.85
N ASP A 182 -3.88 -14.93 -11.48
CA ASP A 182 -3.77 -16.28 -10.92
C ASP A 182 -2.30 -16.67 -10.78
N ALA A 183 -1.49 -16.46 -11.84
CA ALA A 183 -0.08 -16.81 -11.84
C ALA A 183 0.74 -16.07 -10.75
N ILE A 184 0.40 -14.82 -10.45
CA ILE A 184 1.01 -14.05 -9.36
C ILE A 184 0.47 -14.51 -7.99
N HIS A 185 -0.83 -14.80 -7.90
CA HIS A 185 -1.48 -15.20 -6.65
C HIS A 185 -1.00 -16.57 -6.16
N ASP A 186 -0.87 -17.53 -7.04
CA ASP A 186 -0.45 -18.90 -6.72
C ASP A 186 0.95 -18.95 -6.09
N GLU A 187 1.79 -17.95 -6.35
CA GLU A 187 3.14 -17.80 -5.82
C GLU A 187 3.23 -16.80 -4.64
N GLY A 188 2.10 -16.43 -4.04
CA GLY A 188 2.04 -15.57 -2.84
C GLY A 188 1.95 -14.07 -3.10
N GLY A 189 1.82 -13.64 -4.35
CA GLY A 189 1.50 -12.26 -4.68
C GLY A 189 0.01 -11.94 -4.50
N THR A 190 -0.38 -10.72 -4.82
CA THR A 190 -1.75 -10.24 -4.66
C THR A 190 -2.33 -9.76 -5.99
N ARG A 191 -3.66 -9.62 -6.05
CA ARG A 191 -4.34 -8.97 -7.16
C ARG A 191 -3.82 -7.54 -7.41
N ALA A 192 -3.53 -6.80 -6.35
CA ALA A 192 -2.98 -5.44 -6.47
C ALA A 192 -1.63 -5.44 -7.19
N HIS A 193 -0.77 -6.45 -6.94
CA HIS A 193 0.49 -6.60 -7.68
C HIS A 193 0.25 -6.85 -9.18
N ALA A 194 -0.73 -7.69 -9.54
CA ALA A 194 -1.07 -7.93 -10.93
C ALA A 194 -1.64 -6.68 -11.62
N GLU A 195 -2.46 -5.90 -10.93
CA GLU A 195 -3.01 -4.64 -11.44
C GLU A 195 -1.93 -3.58 -11.62
N THR A 196 -1.03 -3.44 -10.63
CA THR A 196 0.14 -2.53 -10.73
C THR A 196 1.05 -2.99 -11.87
N PHE A 197 1.37 -4.28 -11.96
CA PHE A 197 2.15 -4.83 -13.06
C PHE A 197 1.55 -4.47 -14.42
N ALA A 198 0.26 -4.75 -14.63
CA ALA A 198 -0.43 -4.45 -15.89
C ALA A 198 -0.46 -2.94 -16.21
N SER A 199 -0.42 -2.08 -15.20
CA SER A 199 -0.39 -0.63 -15.41
C SER A 199 0.95 -0.12 -15.95
N LEU A 200 2.04 -0.86 -15.71
CA LEU A 200 3.37 -0.51 -16.20
C LEU A 200 3.58 -0.82 -17.69
N PHE A 201 2.69 -1.59 -18.29
CA PHE A 201 2.74 -1.98 -19.69
C PHE A 201 1.42 -1.61 -20.40
N PRO A 202 1.06 -0.31 -20.47
CA PRO A 202 -0.25 0.15 -20.97
C PRO A 202 -0.46 -0.16 -22.44
N GLU A 203 0.59 -0.33 -23.23
CA GLU A 203 0.56 -0.65 -24.66
C GLU A 203 0.00 -2.05 -24.93
N ASP A 204 0.08 -2.97 -23.96
CA ASP A 204 -0.55 -4.27 -24.05
C ASP A 204 -1.90 -4.30 -23.33
N SER A 205 -2.96 -3.95 -24.08
CA SER A 205 -4.33 -3.94 -23.55
C SER A 205 -4.83 -5.31 -23.07
N LYS A 206 -4.22 -6.41 -23.52
CA LYS A 206 -4.58 -7.76 -23.09
C LYS A 206 -4.06 -8.06 -21.68
N LEU A 207 -2.95 -7.46 -21.30
CA LEU A 207 -2.37 -7.67 -19.98
C LEU A 207 -3.34 -7.23 -18.86
N ALA A 208 -4.05 -6.12 -19.05
CA ALA A 208 -5.10 -5.69 -18.13
C ALA A 208 -6.32 -6.63 -18.08
N GLN A 209 -6.48 -7.51 -19.07
CA GLN A 209 -7.54 -8.53 -19.17
C GLN A 209 -7.05 -9.92 -18.73
N GLY A 210 -5.84 -10.03 -18.18
CA GLY A 210 -5.24 -11.27 -17.69
C GLY A 210 -4.03 -11.75 -18.49
N GLY A 211 -3.61 -11.07 -19.57
CA GLY A 211 -2.49 -11.44 -20.42
C GLY A 211 -2.82 -12.55 -21.41
N ARG A 212 -1.81 -13.01 -22.16
CA ARG A 212 -1.92 -14.13 -23.08
C ARG A 212 -1.13 -15.32 -22.54
N LYS A 213 -1.64 -16.51 -22.81
CA LYS A 213 -0.93 -17.74 -22.48
C LYS A 213 0.44 -17.80 -23.18
N GLY A 214 1.47 -18.15 -22.40
CA GLY A 214 2.85 -18.23 -22.87
C GLY A 214 3.65 -16.94 -22.73
N GLU A 215 3.01 -15.79 -22.45
CA GLU A 215 3.73 -14.56 -22.09
C GLU A 215 4.42 -14.73 -20.74
N ARG A 216 5.60 -14.12 -20.60
CA ARG A 216 6.45 -14.31 -19.43
C ARG A 216 6.51 -13.04 -18.59
N PHE A 217 6.46 -13.24 -17.28
CA PHE A 217 6.60 -12.17 -16.29
C PHE A 217 7.65 -12.52 -15.24
N ASP A 218 8.21 -11.48 -14.62
CA ASP A 218 9.18 -11.58 -13.52
C ASP A 218 8.96 -10.38 -12.60
N ILE A 219 8.60 -10.63 -11.35
CA ILE A 219 8.37 -9.60 -10.35
C ILE A 219 9.19 -9.86 -9.10
N VAL A 220 9.50 -8.79 -8.38
CA VAL A 220 10.02 -8.85 -7.01
C VAL A 220 9.08 -8.05 -6.12
N ILE A 221 8.61 -8.69 -5.06
CA ILE A 221 7.73 -8.11 -4.05
C ILE A 221 8.38 -8.14 -2.67
N GLU A 222 7.91 -7.31 -1.79
CA GLU A 222 8.22 -7.41 -0.37
C GLU A 222 7.34 -8.50 0.26
N MET A 223 7.94 -9.29 1.14
CA MET A 223 7.25 -10.24 2.01
C MET A 223 7.46 -9.79 3.44
N ILE A 224 6.39 -9.43 4.12
CA ILE A 224 6.43 -8.97 5.48
C ILE A 224 6.15 -10.16 6.40
N ALA A 225 7.07 -10.44 7.30
CA ALA A 225 7.01 -11.54 8.25
C ALA A 225 7.13 -11.02 9.68
N ASP A 226 6.60 -11.78 10.65
CA ASP A 226 6.80 -11.54 12.08
C ASP A 226 8.22 -11.92 12.53
N GLU A 227 8.54 -11.73 13.82
CA GLU A 227 9.84 -12.10 14.41
C GLU A 227 10.17 -13.59 14.32
N ARG A 228 9.17 -14.44 14.13
CA ARG A 228 9.32 -15.89 13.98
C ARG A 228 9.47 -16.32 12.52
N GLY A 229 9.41 -15.36 11.59
CA GLY A 229 9.46 -15.62 10.15
C GLY A 229 8.13 -16.08 9.54
N ASN A 230 7.00 -15.99 10.29
CA ASN A 230 5.70 -16.29 9.72
C ASN A 230 5.27 -15.15 8.78
N PHE A 231 4.80 -15.51 7.60
CA PHE A 231 4.27 -14.56 6.64
C PHE A 231 3.04 -13.82 7.21
N LEU A 232 3.07 -12.51 7.16
CA LEU A 232 1.96 -11.66 7.60
C LEU A 232 1.20 -11.08 6.41
N GLU A 233 1.89 -10.46 5.48
CA GLU A 233 1.31 -9.87 4.27
C GLU A 233 2.37 -9.69 3.17
N ALA A 234 1.92 -9.60 1.92
CA ALA A 234 2.74 -9.13 0.81
C ALA A 234 2.78 -7.60 0.83
N GLY A 235 3.98 -7.05 0.75
CA GLY A 235 4.22 -5.60 0.72
C GLY A 235 4.18 -5.02 -0.69
N ASP A 236 5.11 -4.14 -1.00
CA ASP A 236 5.15 -3.42 -2.26
C ASP A 236 5.72 -4.27 -3.42
N LEU A 237 5.25 -4.00 -4.65
CA LEU A 237 5.89 -4.45 -5.89
C LEU A 237 7.14 -3.59 -6.13
N LEU A 238 8.33 -4.19 -6.08
CA LEU A 238 9.60 -3.46 -6.22
C LEU A 238 10.19 -3.53 -7.62
N PHE A 239 9.85 -4.57 -8.36
CA PHE A 239 10.33 -4.80 -9.72
C PHE A 239 9.27 -5.51 -10.53
N ALA A 240 9.16 -5.14 -11.80
CA ALA A 240 8.33 -5.80 -12.78
C ALA A 240 9.07 -5.89 -14.11
N ALA A 241 9.13 -7.08 -14.71
CA ALA A 241 9.55 -7.27 -16.09
C ALA A 241 8.55 -8.12 -16.84
N PHE A 242 8.31 -7.76 -18.07
CA PHE A 242 7.40 -8.42 -18.97
C PHE A 242 8.07 -8.70 -20.31
N ASN A 243 7.82 -9.89 -20.84
CA ASN A 243 8.22 -10.28 -22.19
C ASN A 243 7.00 -10.89 -22.89
N GLY A 244 6.20 -10.03 -23.47
CA GLY A 244 5.02 -10.36 -24.24
C GLY A 244 5.26 -10.22 -25.73
N GLU A 245 4.22 -10.58 -26.51
CA GLU A 245 4.26 -10.54 -27.97
C GLU A 245 4.48 -9.12 -28.54
N LYS A 246 3.89 -8.11 -27.88
CA LYS A 246 3.90 -6.72 -28.36
C LYS A 246 4.81 -5.80 -27.59
N THR A 247 5.04 -6.12 -26.33
CA THR A 247 5.72 -5.22 -25.37
C THR A 247 6.70 -6.01 -24.54
N ALA A 248 7.92 -5.50 -24.40
CA ALA A 248 8.91 -6.03 -23.49
C ALA A 248 9.55 -4.87 -22.73
N GLY A 249 9.82 -5.06 -21.43
CA GLY A 249 10.45 -4.03 -20.61
C GLY A 249 10.63 -4.42 -19.17
N SER A 250 11.27 -3.54 -18.41
CA SER A 250 11.44 -3.71 -16.98
C SER A 250 11.38 -2.38 -16.23
N TRP A 251 10.78 -2.43 -15.05
CA TRP A 251 10.52 -1.28 -14.19
C TRP A 251 10.95 -1.60 -12.77
N TYR A 252 11.59 -0.64 -12.11
CA TYR A 252 12.07 -0.69 -10.73
C TYR A 252 11.35 0.39 -9.94
N ARG A 253 10.69 0.02 -8.85
CA ARG A 253 10.12 0.98 -7.91
C ARG A 253 11.25 1.62 -7.12
N PHE A 254 11.25 2.94 -7.04
CA PHE A 254 12.22 3.71 -6.28
C PHE A 254 11.56 4.96 -5.70
N THR A 255 11.99 5.36 -4.50
CA THR A 255 11.50 6.57 -3.83
C THR A 255 12.62 7.59 -3.79
N PRO A 256 12.60 8.62 -4.67
CA PRO A 256 13.58 9.70 -4.63
C PRO A 256 13.45 10.52 -3.34
N GLU A 257 14.58 10.86 -2.71
CA GLU A 257 14.61 11.60 -1.44
C GLU A 257 13.98 13.00 -1.54
N ASP A 258 14.11 13.64 -2.68
CA ASP A 258 13.62 15.00 -2.91
C ASP A 258 12.09 15.11 -2.96
N THR A 259 11.38 14.04 -3.32
CA THR A 259 9.92 14.02 -3.32
C THR A 259 9.32 13.16 -2.23
N GLY A 260 10.04 12.12 -1.79
CA GLY A 260 9.49 11.11 -0.89
C GLY A 260 8.33 10.29 -1.49
N VAL A 261 8.05 10.46 -2.79
CA VAL A 261 6.96 9.76 -3.49
C VAL A 261 7.54 8.64 -4.35
N PRO A 262 7.11 7.39 -4.17
CA PRO A 262 7.59 6.27 -4.96
C PRO A 262 7.09 6.37 -6.41
N GLU A 263 7.96 6.00 -7.33
CA GLU A 263 7.66 5.88 -8.76
C GLU A 263 8.35 4.66 -9.36
N PHE A 264 7.90 4.23 -10.55
CA PHE A 264 8.60 3.21 -11.32
C PHE A 264 9.50 3.83 -12.37
N PHE A 265 10.74 3.37 -12.39
CA PHE A 265 11.79 3.80 -13.31
C PHE A 265 12.27 2.62 -14.15
N ASN A 266 12.55 2.86 -15.42
CA ASN A 266 13.25 1.89 -16.23
C ASN A 266 14.72 1.74 -15.76
N ARG A 267 15.45 0.81 -16.35
CA ARG A 267 16.86 0.53 -15.97
C ARG A 267 17.78 1.76 -16.04
N ASN A 268 17.44 2.74 -16.86
CA ASN A 268 18.22 3.96 -17.07
C ASN A 268 17.80 5.12 -16.16
N GLY A 269 16.80 4.92 -15.30
CA GLY A 269 16.32 5.93 -14.36
C GLY A 269 15.25 6.88 -14.90
N ALA A 270 14.61 6.54 -16.03
CA ALA A 270 13.50 7.31 -16.55
C ALA A 270 12.15 6.71 -16.10
N ALA A 271 11.22 7.56 -15.65
CA ALA A 271 9.89 7.19 -15.14
C ALA A 271 8.81 7.07 -16.24
N GLY A 272 9.20 6.85 -17.48
CA GLY A 272 8.29 6.83 -18.63
C GLY A 272 8.03 8.24 -19.19
N ASP A 273 7.25 8.31 -20.27
CA ASP A 273 7.13 9.54 -21.05
C ASP A 273 6.09 10.52 -20.50
N GLU A 274 5.10 10.07 -19.76
CA GLU A 274 4.00 10.89 -19.26
C GLU A 274 4.09 11.12 -17.75
N PHE A 275 4.00 12.37 -17.33
CA PHE A 275 3.91 12.76 -15.91
C PHE A 275 2.54 12.45 -15.30
N LEU A 276 1.45 12.73 -16.03
CA LEU A 276 0.07 12.40 -15.67
C LEU A 276 -0.61 11.66 -16.83
N VAL A 277 -1.39 10.63 -16.49
CA VAL A 277 -2.31 9.97 -17.44
C VAL A 277 -3.57 10.82 -17.59
N ARG A 278 -4.03 11.03 -18.80
CA ARG A 278 -5.24 11.83 -19.09
C ARG A 278 -6.56 11.07 -18.88
N ASP A 279 -6.51 9.74 -18.94
CA ASP A 279 -7.66 8.85 -18.77
C ASP A 279 -7.48 7.99 -17.50
N PRO A 280 -7.95 8.47 -16.34
CA PRO A 280 -7.88 7.73 -15.08
C PRO A 280 -8.90 6.58 -14.99
N VAL A 281 -9.84 6.50 -15.96
CA VAL A 281 -10.80 5.40 -16.08
C VAL A 281 -10.63 4.75 -17.44
N ARG A 282 -9.80 3.72 -17.51
CA ARG A 282 -9.47 3.06 -18.78
C ARG A 282 -10.72 2.68 -19.58
N GLY A 283 -10.85 3.22 -20.78
CA GLY A 283 -11.99 3.02 -21.66
C GLY A 283 -13.23 3.83 -21.26
N GLY A 284 -13.09 4.84 -20.41
CA GLY A 284 -14.13 5.81 -20.10
C GLY A 284 -14.39 6.73 -21.29
N GLU A 285 -15.67 6.89 -21.65
CA GLU A 285 -16.08 7.85 -22.70
C GLU A 285 -16.19 9.24 -22.11
N ILE A 286 -15.56 10.25 -22.72
CA ILE A 286 -15.74 11.64 -22.30
C ILE A 286 -17.18 12.07 -22.59
N SER A 287 -17.96 12.29 -21.53
CA SER A 287 -19.35 12.72 -21.61
C SER A 287 -19.51 14.23 -21.48
N SER A 288 -18.55 14.93 -20.86
CA SER A 288 -18.51 16.38 -20.78
C SER A 288 -17.08 16.90 -20.64
N GLY A 289 -16.73 17.92 -21.43
CA GLY A 289 -15.41 18.54 -21.42
C GLY A 289 -15.28 19.67 -20.40
N PHE A 290 -14.04 20.13 -20.22
CA PHE A 290 -13.68 21.31 -19.42
C PHE A 290 -14.18 22.59 -20.10
N GLY A 291 -14.68 23.56 -19.32
CA GLY A 291 -15.02 24.90 -19.79
C GLY A 291 -16.38 25.39 -19.35
N ASN A 292 -16.74 26.60 -19.77
CA ASN A 292 -18.03 27.19 -19.43
C ASN A 292 -19.19 26.46 -20.14
N ARG A 293 -20.16 26.03 -19.35
CA ARG A 293 -21.36 25.36 -19.85
C ARG A 293 -22.58 25.67 -18.97
N ILE A 294 -23.77 25.44 -19.52
CA ILE A 294 -25.00 25.49 -18.73
C ILE A 294 -24.97 24.30 -17.76
N HIS A 295 -25.07 24.58 -16.46
CA HIS A 295 -25.08 23.55 -15.42
C HIS A 295 -26.35 22.69 -15.53
N PRO A 296 -26.24 21.34 -15.63
CA PRO A 296 -27.40 20.49 -15.96
C PRO A 296 -28.47 20.44 -14.86
N ILE A 297 -28.16 20.86 -13.63
CA ILE A 297 -29.08 20.85 -12.50
C ILE A 297 -29.62 22.25 -12.24
N THR A 298 -28.77 23.30 -12.21
CA THR A 298 -29.18 24.67 -11.84
C THR A 298 -29.57 25.52 -13.03
N GLY A 299 -29.13 25.19 -14.25
CA GLY A 299 -29.38 25.99 -15.44
C GLY A 299 -28.48 27.22 -15.59
N ASP A 300 -27.59 27.48 -14.65
CA ASP A 300 -26.65 28.60 -14.70
C ASP A 300 -25.45 28.34 -15.61
N MET A 301 -24.86 29.43 -16.12
CA MET A 301 -23.59 29.36 -16.83
C MET A 301 -22.46 29.23 -15.81
N LEU A 302 -21.88 28.04 -15.68
CA LEU A 302 -20.84 27.74 -14.74
C LEU A 302 -19.62 27.11 -15.42
N LEU A 303 -18.45 27.35 -14.84
CA LEU A 303 -17.23 26.67 -15.27
C LEU A 303 -17.29 25.20 -14.86
N HIS A 304 -17.24 24.29 -15.81
CA HIS A 304 -16.93 22.90 -15.58
C HIS A 304 -15.41 22.75 -15.40
N ALA A 305 -14.98 22.62 -14.15
CA ALA A 305 -13.57 22.68 -13.76
C ALA A 305 -12.80 21.39 -14.11
N GLY A 306 -13.46 20.40 -14.68
CA GLY A 306 -12.87 19.09 -15.00
C GLY A 306 -13.40 18.50 -16.30
N VAL A 307 -13.18 17.20 -16.44
CA VAL A 307 -13.70 16.36 -17.53
C VAL A 307 -14.48 15.20 -16.91
N ASP A 308 -15.66 14.93 -17.46
CA ASP A 308 -16.49 13.83 -17.01
C ASP A 308 -16.27 12.60 -17.91
N PHE A 309 -15.86 11.49 -17.30
CA PHE A 309 -15.71 10.20 -17.96
C PHE A 309 -16.88 9.29 -17.58
N ARG A 310 -17.74 8.98 -18.55
CA ARG A 310 -18.82 8.01 -18.36
C ARG A 310 -18.26 6.61 -18.22
N ALA A 311 -18.59 5.95 -17.11
CA ALA A 311 -18.25 4.56 -16.86
C ALA A 311 -19.28 3.92 -15.92
N ARG A 312 -19.32 2.61 -15.87
CA ARG A 312 -20.24 1.89 -14.97
C ARG A 312 -19.84 2.09 -13.51
N THR A 313 -20.84 2.17 -12.63
CA THR A 313 -20.56 2.15 -11.18
C THR A 313 -19.71 0.93 -10.82
N GLY A 314 -18.69 1.15 -9.97
CA GLY A 314 -17.74 0.11 -9.58
C GLY A 314 -16.54 -0.04 -10.53
N THR A 315 -16.48 0.69 -11.65
CA THR A 315 -15.28 0.72 -12.50
C THR A 315 -14.11 1.32 -11.71
N PRO A 316 -12.91 0.70 -11.71
CA PRO A 316 -11.76 1.22 -10.99
C PRO A 316 -11.32 2.59 -11.51
N ILE A 317 -11.08 3.52 -10.59
CA ILE A 317 -10.46 4.82 -10.84
C ILE A 317 -8.99 4.71 -10.44
N ARG A 318 -8.09 5.13 -11.31
CA ARG A 318 -6.64 5.05 -11.10
C ARG A 318 -6.04 6.43 -10.86
N ALA A 319 -5.02 6.50 -10.01
CA ALA A 319 -4.23 7.71 -9.85
C ALA A 319 -3.58 8.09 -11.19
N ALA A 320 -3.83 9.29 -11.66
CA ALA A 320 -3.28 9.80 -12.93
C ALA A 320 -1.74 9.98 -12.87
N GLY A 321 -1.21 10.25 -11.67
CA GLY A 321 0.21 10.38 -11.38
C GLY A 321 0.56 9.92 -9.99
N SER A 322 1.85 9.71 -9.73
CA SER A 322 2.36 9.46 -8.39
C SER A 322 2.24 10.73 -7.53
N GLY A 323 1.86 10.58 -6.26
CA GLY A 323 1.65 11.73 -5.39
C GLY A 323 1.18 11.37 -3.99
N LEU A 324 0.88 12.40 -3.20
CA LEU A 324 0.39 12.31 -1.84
C LEU A 324 -1.12 12.56 -1.80
N ILE A 325 -1.88 11.68 -1.19
CA ILE A 325 -3.31 11.93 -0.92
C ILE A 325 -3.43 13.03 0.12
N THR A 326 -4.00 14.17 -0.27
CA THR A 326 -4.24 15.31 0.62
C THR A 326 -5.64 15.31 1.20
N ASP A 327 -6.62 14.91 0.40
CA ASP A 327 -8.03 14.82 0.82
C ASP A 327 -8.64 13.49 0.38
N MET A 328 -9.49 12.95 1.26
CA MET A 328 -10.29 11.76 1.01
C MET A 328 -11.53 11.85 1.91
N LYS A 329 -12.62 12.37 1.35
CA LYS A 329 -13.83 12.71 2.14
C LYS A 329 -15.07 12.83 1.26
N TYR A 330 -16.22 13.06 1.88
CA TYR A 330 -17.45 13.48 1.20
C TYR A 330 -17.50 14.99 1.12
N GLY A 331 -17.74 15.54 -0.08
CA GLY A 331 -18.00 16.96 -0.34
C GLY A 331 -19.40 17.15 -0.92
N GLU A 332 -20.06 18.27 -0.63
CA GLU A 332 -21.45 18.50 -0.99
C GLU A 332 -21.69 18.44 -2.52
N GLY A 333 -20.81 19.02 -3.32
CA GLY A 333 -20.85 18.93 -4.79
C GLY A 333 -20.18 17.68 -5.34
N TYR A 334 -18.97 17.37 -4.87
CA TYR A 334 -18.12 16.26 -5.35
C TYR A 334 -18.62 14.86 -4.96
N GLY A 335 -19.48 14.72 -3.94
CA GLY A 335 -19.75 13.42 -3.35
C GLY A 335 -18.49 12.87 -2.67
N TRP A 336 -18.28 11.57 -2.72
CA TRP A 336 -17.03 10.97 -2.30
C TRP A 336 -15.92 11.32 -3.30
N PHE A 337 -14.82 11.90 -2.80
CA PHE A 337 -13.71 12.32 -3.66
C PHE A 337 -12.34 12.07 -3.03
N VAL A 338 -11.34 11.97 -3.89
CA VAL A 338 -9.92 11.92 -3.54
C VAL A 338 -9.23 13.10 -4.22
N ARG A 339 -8.31 13.75 -3.50
CA ARG A 339 -7.38 14.75 -4.03
C ARG A 339 -5.97 14.25 -3.84
N ILE A 340 -5.15 14.36 -4.89
CA ILE A 340 -3.75 13.94 -4.88
C ILE A 340 -2.89 15.14 -5.27
N GLN A 341 -1.92 15.46 -4.40
CA GLN A 341 -0.86 16.42 -4.68
C GLN A 341 0.28 15.70 -5.39
N HIS A 342 0.65 16.20 -6.56
CA HIS A 342 1.78 15.71 -7.35
C HIS A 342 2.96 16.67 -7.28
N ASP A 343 4.08 16.26 -7.86
CA ASP A 343 5.24 17.12 -8.06
C ASP A 343 4.93 18.32 -9.00
N ARG A 344 5.79 19.33 -9.01
CA ARG A 344 5.74 20.48 -9.92
C ARG A 344 4.48 21.32 -9.84
N GLY A 345 3.81 21.33 -8.67
CA GLY A 345 2.61 22.13 -8.41
C GLY A 345 1.34 21.61 -9.09
N PHE A 346 1.31 20.33 -9.48
CA PHE A 346 0.11 19.70 -9.99
C PHE A 346 -0.72 19.09 -8.87
N GLU A 347 -2.03 19.13 -9.03
CA GLU A 347 -3.00 18.40 -8.22
C GLU A 347 -4.04 17.74 -9.12
N THR A 348 -4.58 16.61 -8.70
CA THR A 348 -5.72 15.96 -9.36
C THR A 348 -6.84 15.69 -8.37
N VAL A 349 -8.08 15.82 -8.83
CA VAL A 349 -9.28 15.52 -8.06
C VAL A 349 -10.11 14.48 -8.80
N TYR A 350 -10.62 13.52 -8.05
CA TYR A 350 -11.43 12.41 -8.56
C TYR A 350 -12.72 12.35 -7.75
N ALA A 351 -13.84 12.71 -8.35
CA ALA A 351 -15.11 12.88 -7.65
C ALA A 351 -16.21 11.92 -8.09
N HIS A 352 -17.37 12.00 -7.43
CA HIS A 352 -18.56 11.17 -7.61
C HIS A 352 -18.32 9.66 -7.37
N MET A 353 -17.31 9.32 -6.56
CA MET A 353 -16.95 7.91 -6.29
C MET A 353 -18.08 7.17 -5.56
N SER A 354 -18.18 5.85 -5.80
CA SER A 354 -19.02 4.94 -5.01
C SER A 354 -18.33 4.43 -3.75
N ALA A 355 -17.01 4.24 -3.82
CA ALA A 355 -16.17 3.79 -2.71
C ALA A 355 -14.71 4.17 -2.95
N PHE A 356 -13.95 4.27 -1.87
CA PHE A 356 -12.49 4.34 -1.92
C PHE A 356 -11.88 2.95 -2.04
N ALA A 357 -10.68 2.86 -2.59
CA ALA A 357 -9.91 1.62 -2.54
C ALA A 357 -9.49 1.30 -1.11
N GLU A 358 -9.35 0.00 -0.82
CA GLU A 358 -9.01 -0.47 0.53
C GLU A 358 -7.62 0.02 0.95
N GLY A 359 -7.50 0.37 2.24
CA GLY A 359 -6.22 0.78 2.85
C GLY A 359 -5.76 2.19 2.50
N LEU A 360 -6.50 2.97 1.70
CA LEU A 360 -6.16 4.37 1.46
C LEU A 360 -6.53 5.26 2.64
N THR A 361 -5.67 6.25 2.89
CA THR A 361 -5.91 7.29 3.90
C THR A 361 -5.25 8.60 3.46
N PRO A 362 -5.74 9.77 3.89
CA PRO A 362 -4.99 11.02 3.74
C PRO A 362 -3.59 10.89 4.35
N GLY A 363 -2.59 11.46 3.69
CA GLY A 363 -1.18 11.35 4.05
C GLY A 363 -0.47 10.12 3.48
N ARG A 364 -1.18 9.20 2.82
CA ARG A 364 -0.57 8.08 2.09
C ARG A 364 -0.12 8.51 0.70
N THR A 365 1.04 8.03 0.26
CA THR A 365 1.49 8.14 -1.12
C THR A 365 0.85 7.06 -1.99
N VAL A 366 0.55 7.42 -3.24
CA VAL A 366 0.10 6.51 -4.30
C VAL A 366 1.00 6.65 -5.52
N MET A 367 1.13 5.59 -6.28
CA MET A 367 1.83 5.60 -7.56
C MET A 367 0.86 5.79 -8.72
N ARG A 368 1.38 6.29 -9.84
CA ARG A 368 0.61 6.35 -11.10
C ARG A 368 0.07 4.98 -11.46
N GLY A 369 -1.24 4.91 -11.68
CA GLY A 369 -1.94 3.67 -12.03
C GLY A 369 -2.51 2.89 -10.85
N ASP A 370 -2.18 3.26 -9.60
CA ASP A 370 -2.80 2.64 -8.42
C ASP A 370 -4.31 2.88 -8.42
N THR A 371 -5.09 1.85 -8.06
CA THR A 371 -6.53 2.00 -7.87
C THR A 371 -6.78 2.82 -6.60
N ILE A 372 -7.45 3.97 -6.74
CA ILE A 372 -7.76 4.89 -5.64
C ILE A 372 -9.22 4.86 -5.21
N GLY A 373 -10.08 4.25 -6.01
CA GLY A 373 -11.50 4.09 -5.74
C GLY A 373 -12.26 3.63 -6.95
N TYR A 374 -13.56 3.80 -6.91
CA TYR A 374 -14.47 3.23 -7.91
C TYR A 374 -15.51 4.26 -8.34
N VAL A 375 -15.82 4.27 -9.63
CA VAL A 375 -16.84 5.14 -10.24
C VAL A 375 -18.18 4.98 -9.51
N GLY A 376 -18.85 6.08 -9.28
CA GLY A 376 -20.18 6.13 -8.67
C GLY A 376 -21.03 7.26 -9.28
N SER A 377 -21.98 7.75 -8.48
CA SER A 377 -22.87 8.86 -8.79
C SER A 377 -23.24 9.62 -7.51
N THR A 378 -22.25 9.81 -6.61
CA THR A 378 -22.48 10.51 -5.34
C THR A 378 -22.31 12.02 -5.49
N GLY A 379 -22.93 12.81 -4.60
CA GLY A 379 -22.92 14.29 -4.69
C GLY A 379 -23.81 14.82 -5.80
N SER A 380 -23.41 15.94 -6.44
CA SER A 380 -24.18 16.59 -7.51
C SER A 380 -23.95 15.91 -8.86
N SER A 381 -24.51 14.71 -9.03
CA SER A 381 -24.31 13.86 -10.20
C SER A 381 -25.66 13.39 -10.77
N THR A 382 -25.80 13.38 -12.10
CA THR A 382 -27.01 12.93 -12.79
C THR A 382 -26.94 11.46 -13.25
N GLY A 383 -25.79 10.81 -13.07
CA GLY A 383 -25.57 9.41 -13.45
C GLY A 383 -24.13 8.97 -13.21
N ALA A 384 -23.87 7.68 -13.42
CA ALA A 384 -22.55 7.10 -13.13
C ALA A 384 -21.46 7.65 -14.05
N HIS A 385 -20.50 8.37 -13.47
CA HIS A 385 -19.33 8.93 -14.14
C HIS A 385 -18.21 9.25 -13.14
N LEU A 386 -16.99 9.44 -13.63
CA LEU A 386 -15.92 10.09 -12.90
C LEU A 386 -15.87 11.56 -13.31
N HIS A 387 -15.91 12.48 -12.38
CA HIS A 387 -15.49 13.85 -12.58
C HIS A 387 -14.00 13.98 -12.23
N TYR A 388 -13.18 14.39 -13.22
CA TYR A 388 -11.72 14.45 -13.10
C TYR A 388 -11.22 15.87 -13.34
N GLU A 389 -10.52 16.42 -12.36
CA GLU A 389 -9.93 17.76 -12.44
C GLU A 389 -8.41 17.67 -12.39
N VAL A 390 -7.75 18.59 -13.09
CA VAL A 390 -6.32 18.88 -12.95
C VAL A 390 -6.15 20.35 -12.58
N LEU A 391 -5.34 20.57 -11.54
CA LEU A 391 -4.92 21.92 -11.16
C LEU A 391 -3.40 22.05 -11.38
N ARG A 392 -2.97 23.22 -11.77
CA ARG A 392 -1.56 23.60 -11.82
C ARG A 392 -1.37 24.89 -11.03
N ASN A 393 -0.58 24.83 -9.95
CA ASN A 393 -0.38 25.95 -9.01
C ASN A 393 -1.70 26.52 -8.49
N GLY A 394 -2.66 25.64 -8.16
CA GLY A 394 -3.98 26.00 -7.65
C GLY A 394 -5.01 26.46 -8.69
N ALA A 395 -4.64 26.59 -9.96
CA ALA A 395 -5.57 26.99 -11.04
C ALA A 395 -6.05 25.75 -11.81
N TYR A 396 -7.38 25.65 -12.03
CA TYR A 396 -7.97 24.60 -12.88
C TYR A 396 -7.51 24.73 -14.31
N VAL A 397 -7.10 23.62 -14.91
CA VAL A 397 -6.63 23.56 -16.29
C VAL A 397 -7.32 22.41 -17.01
N ASN A 398 -7.47 22.54 -18.33
CA ASN A 398 -8.11 21.49 -19.13
C ASN A 398 -7.21 20.25 -19.21
N PRO A 399 -7.62 19.12 -18.57
CA PRO A 399 -6.81 17.89 -18.56
C PRO A 399 -6.44 17.36 -19.93
N MET A 400 -7.31 17.58 -20.92
CA MET A 400 -7.17 16.99 -22.25
C MET A 400 -6.20 17.74 -23.17
N THR A 401 -6.04 19.05 -22.97
CA THR A 401 -5.22 19.92 -23.82
C THR A 401 -3.97 20.46 -23.13
N LEU A 402 -3.86 20.28 -21.82
CA LEU A 402 -2.70 20.72 -21.03
C LEU A 402 -1.42 20.06 -21.57
N GLU A 403 -0.38 20.87 -21.78
CA GLU A 403 0.97 20.36 -22.01
C GLU A 403 1.52 19.78 -20.70
N LEU A 404 1.64 18.48 -20.65
CA LEU A 404 2.18 17.76 -19.51
C LEU A 404 3.71 17.72 -19.62
N PRO A 405 4.43 17.88 -18.49
CA PRO A 405 5.85 17.62 -18.47
C PRO A 405 6.13 16.14 -18.75
N THR A 406 7.31 15.83 -19.23
CA THR A 406 7.80 14.44 -19.29
C THR A 406 7.96 13.87 -17.89
N GLY A 407 7.91 12.54 -17.78
CA GLY A 407 8.20 11.84 -16.55
C GLY A 407 9.57 12.22 -15.98
N ARG A 408 9.80 11.85 -14.74
CA ARG A 408 11.06 12.11 -14.04
C ARG A 408 12.21 11.32 -14.69
N ASP A 409 13.37 11.95 -14.76
CA ASP A 409 14.62 11.33 -15.19
C ASP A 409 15.66 11.49 -14.07
N LEU A 410 15.94 10.40 -13.36
CA LEU A 410 16.89 10.38 -12.24
C LEU A 410 18.33 10.69 -12.70
N SER A 411 18.66 10.46 -13.97
CA SER A 411 20.02 10.74 -14.48
C SER A 411 20.42 12.21 -14.38
N ARG A 412 19.43 13.10 -14.25
CA ARG A 412 19.63 14.55 -14.05
C ARG A 412 20.02 14.92 -12.61
N ASN A 413 19.87 13.98 -11.65
CA ASN A 413 20.29 14.14 -10.26
C ASN A 413 21.24 13.00 -9.89
N ALA A 414 22.53 13.27 -9.82
CA ALA A 414 23.57 12.24 -9.60
C ALA A 414 23.39 11.48 -8.27
N SER A 415 22.94 12.16 -7.20
CA SER A 415 22.68 11.51 -5.90
C SER A 415 21.52 10.51 -6.00
N ALA A 416 20.37 10.96 -6.50
CA ALA A 416 19.19 10.12 -6.69
C ALA A 416 19.47 8.94 -7.63
N PHE A 417 20.19 9.19 -8.72
CA PHE A 417 20.55 8.14 -9.67
C PHE A 417 21.52 7.11 -9.08
N ASN A 418 22.48 7.53 -8.24
CA ASN A 418 23.38 6.60 -7.56
C ASN A 418 22.64 5.75 -6.53
N ALA A 419 21.74 6.36 -5.73
CA ALA A 419 20.88 5.62 -4.80
C ALA A 419 19.98 4.60 -5.53
N PHE A 420 19.38 5.01 -6.65
CA PHE A 420 18.61 4.12 -7.52
C PHE A 420 19.44 2.94 -8.03
N LYS A 421 20.65 3.17 -8.52
CA LYS A 421 21.53 2.10 -8.99
C LYS A 421 21.83 1.07 -7.91
N VAL A 422 22.08 1.51 -6.68
CA VAL A 422 22.34 0.60 -5.55
C VAL A 422 21.13 -0.31 -5.32
N GLN A 423 19.92 0.24 -5.25
CA GLN A 423 18.71 -0.55 -5.06
C GLN A 423 18.43 -1.48 -6.25
N ARG A 424 18.56 -0.98 -7.47
CA ARG A 424 18.43 -1.76 -8.71
C ARG A 424 19.37 -2.97 -8.69
N ASP A 425 20.65 -2.76 -8.34
CA ASP A 425 21.66 -3.81 -8.37
C ASP A 425 21.39 -4.91 -7.32
N VAL A 426 20.77 -4.57 -6.17
CA VAL A 426 20.26 -5.55 -5.19
C VAL A 426 19.17 -6.43 -5.82
N ILE A 427 18.19 -5.82 -6.49
CA ILE A 427 17.11 -6.52 -7.17
C ILE A 427 17.67 -7.41 -8.30
N ASP A 428 18.57 -6.88 -9.12
CA ASP A 428 19.20 -7.63 -10.22
C ASP A 428 20.03 -8.80 -9.71
N LYS A 429 20.74 -8.64 -8.58
CA LYS A 429 21.48 -9.73 -7.94
C LYS A 429 20.56 -10.84 -7.44
N LEU A 430 19.43 -10.49 -6.81
CA LEU A 430 18.41 -11.45 -6.40
C LEU A 430 17.88 -12.23 -7.61
N ARG A 431 17.59 -11.55 -8.71
CA ARG A 431 17.12 -12.16 -9.96
C ARG A 431 18.17 -13.02 -10.62
N GLY A 432 19.43 -12.64 -10.59
CA GLY A 432 20.57 -13.41 -11.11
C GLY A 432 20.92 -14.66 -10.32
N ALA A 433 20.66 -14.68 -9.01
CA ALA A 433 20.84 -15.86 -8.17
C ALA A 433 19.85 -17.00 -8.54
N TYR A 434 18.75 -16.66 -9.22
CA TYR A 434 17.78 -17.60 -9.77
C TYR A 434 17.71 -17.35 -11.28
N PRO A 435 18.41 -18.12 -12.14
CA PRO A 435 18.41 -17.88 -13.58
C PRO A 435 16.98 -18.04 -14.12
N ALA A 436 16.40 -16.95 -14.52
CA ALA A 436 15.10 -16.92 -15.16
C ALA A 436 15.12 -15.96 -16.33
N MET A 437 14.38 -16.30 -17.35
CA MET A 437 14.16 -15.52 -18.56
C MET A 437 15.44 -15.09 -19.28
N SER A 438 16.12 -16.02 -19.93
CA SER A 438 16.97 -15.64 -21.04
C SER A 438 16.07 -14.98 -22.09
N ALA A 439 16.44 -13.80 -22.55
CA ALA A 439 15.84 -13.20 -23.72
C ALA A 439 15.79 -14.27 -24.81
N ALA A 440 14.64 -14.35 -25.47
CA ALA A 440 14.26 -15.37 -26.43
C ALA A 440 15.39 -15.76 -27.39
N GLY A 441 15.57 -17.06 -27.53
CA GLY A 441 15.77 -17.72 -28.80
C GLY A 441 16.87 -17.18 -29.70
N THR A 442 18.14 -17.30 -29.32
CA THR A 442 19.15 -17.60 -30.31
C THR A 442 19.24 -19.11 -30.36
N THR A 443 18.55 -19.72 -31.30
CA THR A 443 18.72 -21.11 -31.72
C THR A 443 20.18 -21.27 -32.14
N GLN A 444 21.03 -21.74 -31.24
CA GLN A 444 22.28 -22.33 -31.65
C GLN A 444 21.95 -23.65 -32.35
N THR A 445 21.82 -23.56 -33.66
CA THR A 445 21.94 -24.70 -34.54
C THR A 445 23.30 -25.34 -34.26
N ALA A 446 23.27 -26.49 -33.62
CA ALA A 446 24.44 -27.36 -33.50
C ALA A 446 24.94 -27.66 -34.90
N ALA A 447 26.08 -27.10 -35.23
CA ALA A 447 26.82 -27.46 -36.42
C ALA A 447 27.21 -28.94 -36.31
N THR A 448 26.54 -29.78 -37.08
CA THR A 448 26.97 -31.16 -37.36
C THR A 448 28.32 -31.10 -38.07
N ARG A 449 29.32 -31.60 -37.40
CA ARG A 449 30.63 -31.90 -38.01
C ARG A 449 30.43 -32.92 -39.14
N PRO A 450 31.00 -32.74 -40.32
CA PRO A 450 31.04 -33.78 -41.31
C PRO A 450 32.08 -34.83 -40.89
N GLY A 451 31.58 -36.03 -40.63
CA GLY A 451 32.41 -37.21 -40.45
C GLY A 451 33.07 -37.60 -41.76
N SER A 452 34.36 -37.77 -41.68
CA SER A 452 35.20 -38.35 -42.72
C SER A 452 34.90 -39.83 -42.90
N ARG A 453 34.81 -40.19 -44.17
CA ARG A 453 34.79 -41.49 -44.81
C ARG A 453 33.44 -42.21 -44.88
#